data_b1de98c1dfbaaa6281ec43437fa83444
#
_entry.id   b1de98c1dfbaaa6281ec43437fa83444
#
_cell.length_a   1.000
_cell.length_b   1.000
_cell.length_c   1.000
_cell.angle_alpha   90.00
_cell.angle_beta   90.00
_cell.angle_gamma   90.00
#
_symmetry.space_group_name_H-M   'P 1'
#
loop_
_entity.id
_entity.type
_entity.pdbx_description
1 polymer ?
#
loop_
_entity_poly.entity_id
_entity_poly.type
_entity_poly.pdbx_seq_one_letter_code
_entity_poly.pdbx_strand_id
1 'polypeptide(L)'
;MAETTVQYDDSHIKTLSTRDQMRLRPGMWIGNLGDGSQPDDGIYTLLKEVVDNSIDEFIMGAGKVIEITIDENKRVTVRDYGRGIPLDSLANAVSKINTSGKYGSGAFKKTVGLNGVGVKAVNMMSSEFTARSVRDGEARTVNYQTGLEVSDRRESGVQEKNGTMISYIVDEDVFGAYEYHMEYIEQRLRNYTYLNQGLTIKFNGTSFHSKNGLLDLLTENMSGEEPLYPIIHRKGKDIEVAITHGTSYGETYYSFVNSQNTFRGGTHQAALREAVAKVVKEFYKKDYDPSDVRTSIVAAISVNVEEPGFDSQTKTRLVSKDMEPEGPTVRQYVIDFLKQELDNYLHKHPDTAGVLNKKILENEKERKAISGVQKKAREIAKKVSLNNKKLRDCKIHLCDKNDRAEESMIFITEGNSASGSITKSRNVQTQAVFSLRGKPLNCFGLTKKVVYDNEEFNLLQAALNIEEDMDNLRYNKVIIATDADVDGMHIRLLMMTFFLQFFPDVIRQGHLYVLQTPLFRVRNKKETHYCYSEEEKQRAIIKCGSTAEITRFKGLGEISPEEFGEFIGEKMRLDKVRLTKDDPIHDMLEFYMGKNTFDRQNFIINNLRIEEDLIENMDKYNSAEAEAV
;
A
#
# COMPACT_ATOMS: atom_id res chain seq x y z
N MET A 1 -36.20 14.76 28.35
CA MET A 1 -36.21 15.47 27.05
C MET A 1 -36.98 14.59 26.10
N ALA A 2 -38.06 15.09 25.49
CA ALA A 2 -38.86 14.31 24.55
C ALA A 2 -38.06 14.04 23.28
N GLU A 3 -37.90 12.79 22.93
CA GLU A 3 -37.36 12.38 21.62
C GLU A 3 -38.35 12.89 20.55
N THR A 4 -37.89 13.87 19.78
CA THR A 4 -38.60 14.30 18.56
C THR A 4 -38.43 13.17 17.54
N THR A 5 -39.41 12.27 17.46
CA THR A 5 -39.49 11.32 16.35
C THR A 5 -39.59 12.11 15.05
N VAL A 6 -38.53 12.11 14.24
CA VAL A 6 -38.57 12.67 12.90
C VAL A 6 -39.53 11.79 12.09
N GLN A 7 -40.68 12.35 11.72
CA GLN A 7 -41.65 11.67 10.87
C GLN A 7 -41.08 11.54 9.47
N TYR A 8 -40.80 10.32 9.00
CA TYR A 8 -40.28 10.05 7.68
C TYR A 8 -41.40 10.03 6.67
N ASP A 9 -41.43 10.98 5.74
CA ASP A 9 -42.45 11.13 4.69
C ASP A 9 -41.80 11.47 3.33
N ASP A 10 -42.61 11.62 2.29
CA ASP A 10 -42.17 11.89 0.92
C ASP A 10 -41.31 13.14 0.78
N SER A 11 -41.39 14.10 1.70
CA SER A 11 -40.56 15.31 1.69
C SER A 11 -39.08 15.01 2.00
N HIS A 12 -38.78 13.87 2.59
CA HIS A 12 -37.43 13.42 2.92
C HIS A 12 -36.75 12.68 1.75
N ILE A 13 -37.52 12.32 0.69
CA ILE A 13 -36.97 11.66 -0.51
C ILE A 13 -36.52 12.74 -1.49
N LYS A 14 -35.21 12.82 -1.72
CA LYS A 14 -34.58 13.79 -2.64
C LYS A 14 -33.90 13.09 -3.81
N THR A 15 -34.15 13.53 -5.02
CA THR A 15 -33.39 13.15 -6.21
C THR A 15 -32.23 14.11 -6.41
N LEU A 16 -31.01 13.60 -6.42
CA LEU A 16 -29.80 14.39 -6.64
C LEU A 16 -29.43 14.39 -8.13
N SER A 17 -28.87 15.49 -8.62
CA SER A 17 -28.14 15.49 -9.88
C SER A 17 -26.91 14.58 -9.79
N THR A 18 -26.42 14.09 -10.95
CA THR A 18 -25.18 13.27 -10.98
C THR A 18 -24.01 14.00 -10.33
N ARG A 19 -23.88 15.31 -10.58
CA ARG A 19 -22.85 16.15 -9.97
C ARG A 19 -22.98 16.16 -8.45
N ASP A 20 -24.16 16.44 -7.93
CA ASP A 20 -24.39 16.54 -6.50
C ASP A 20 -24.21 15.18 -5.80
N GLN A 21 -24.62 14.09 -6.46
CA GLN A 21 -24.39 12.73 -5.96
C GLN A 21 -22.89 12.40 -5.88
N MET A 22 -22.10 12.72 -6.94
CA MET A 22 -20.66 12.46 -6.95
C MET A 22 -19.93 13.26 -5.86
N ARG A 23 -20.31 14.51 -5.66
CA ARG A 23 -19.72 15.38 -4.63
C ARG A 23 -20.15 14.99 -3.20
N LEU A 24 -21.39 14.53 -3.03
CA LEU A 24 -21.91 14.10 -1.72
C LEU A 24 -21.38 12.71 -1.31
N ARG A 25 -21.15 11.82 -2.27
CA ARG A 25 -20.72 10.43 -2.05
C ARG A 25 -19.50 10.08 -2.92
N PRO A 26 -18.39 10.81 -2.80
CA PRO A 26 -17.23 10.63 -3.68
C PRO A 26 -16.62 9.23 -3.57
N GLY A 27 -16.67 8.62 -2.39
CA GLY A 27 -16.14 7.27 -2.14
C GLY A 27 -16.71 6.18 -3.04
N MET A 28 -17.95 6.34 -3.55
CA MET A 28 -18.54 5.39 -4.52
C MET A 28 -17.81 5.38 -5.86
N TRP A 29 -17.11 6.47 -6.22
CA TRP A 29 -16.55 6.69 -7.55
C TRP A 29 -15.02 6.59 -7.56
N ILE A 30 -14.38 7.05 -6.49
CA ILE A 30 -12.92 7.18 -6.42
C ILE A 30 -12.29 6.40 -5.25
N GLY A 31 -13.10 5.71 -4.44
CA GLY A 31 -12.63 5.01 -3.26
C GLY A 31 -12.39 5.94 -2.06
N ASN A 32 -11.32 5.74 -1.32
CA ASN A 32 -10.98 6.57 -0.18
C ASN A 32 -10.67 8.02 -0.60
N LEU A 33 -11.22 9.01 0.10
CA LEU A 33 -10.90 10.42 -0.19
C LEU A 33 -9.43 10.71 0.12
N GLY A 34 -9.04 10.58 1.37
CA GLY A 34 -7.69 10.82 1.87
C GLY A 34 -7.15 12.24 1.63
N ASP A 35 -5.98 12.51 2.19
CA ASP A 35 -5.26 13.78 2.09
C ASP A 35 -4.02 13.71 1.18
N GLY A 36 -3.83 12.58 0.48
CA GLY A 36 -2.68 12.29 -0.36
C GLY A 36 -1.57 11.52 0.34
N SER A 37 -1.67 11.29 1.64
CA SER A 37 -0.68 10.53 2.39
C SER A 37 -0.65 9.04 2.07
N GLN A 38 -1.69 8.52 1.37
CA GLN A 38 -1.78 7.13 0.96
C GLN A 38 -1.77 7.01 -0.57
N PRO A 39 -1.10 6.00 -1.15
CA PRO A 39 -1.02 5.83 -2.60
C PRO A 39 -2.35 5.46 -3.27
N ASP A 40 -3.38 5.08 -2.49
CA ASP A 40 -4.73 4.76 -2.94
C ASP A 40 -5.76 5.86 -2.63
N ASP A 41 -5.32 7.03 -2.16
CA ASP A 41 -6.19 8.17 -1.94
C ASP A 41 -6.81 8.69 -3.25
N GLY A 42 -8.00 9.26 -3.12
CA GLY A 42 -8.85 9.65 -4.24
C GLY A 42 -8.20 10.61 -5.23
N ILE A 43 -7.31 11.52 -4.77
CA ILE A 43 -6.59 12.44 -5.66
C ILE A 43 -5.72 11.68 -6.68
N TYR A 44 -5.12 10.54 -6.29
CA TYR A 44 -4.36 9.69 -7.23
C TYR A 44 -5.28 8.87 -8.12
N THR A 45 -6.50 8.55 -7.64
CA THR A 45 -7.52 7.88 -8.47
C THR A 45 -8.01 8.83 -9.57
N LEU A 46 -8.21 10.13 -9.27
CA LEU A 46 -8.56 11.13 -10.29
C LEU A 46 -7.47 11.26 -11.37
N LEU A 47 -6.19 11.35 -10.97
CA LEU A 47 -5.07 11.36 -11.92
C LEU A 47 -5.06 10.09 -12.78
N LYS A 48 -5.24 8.93 -12.15
CA LYS A 48 -5.30 7.64 -12.84
C LYS A 48 -6.37 7.62 -13.94
N GLU A 49 -7.58 8.08 -13.66
CA GLU A 49 -8.69 8.06 -14.63
C GLU A 49 -8.40 8.92 -15.87
N VAL A 50 -7.63 10.00 -15.73
CA VAL A 50 -7.19 10.82 -16.87
C VAL A 50 -6.09 10.12 -17.65
N VAL A 51 -5.08 9.60 -16.97
CA VAL A 51 -3.95 8.88 -17.59
C VAL A 51 -4.42 7.62 -18.30
N ASP A 52 -5.35 6.85 -17.71
CA ASP A 52 -5.93 5.65 -18.31
C ASP A 52 -6.54 5.93 -19.70
N ASN A 53 -7.20 7.07 -19.87
CA ASN A 53 -7.76 7.45 -21.18
C ASN A 53 -6.66 7.73 -22.21
N SER A 54 -5.55 8.33 -21.81
CA SER A 54 -4.40 8.57 -22.69
C SER A 54 -3.68 7.26 -23.06
N ILE A 55 -3.64 6.30 -22.13
CA ILE A 55 -3.10 4.95 -22.39
C ILE A 55 -3.97 4.17 -23.35
N ASP A 56 -5.30 4.31 -23.26
CA ASP A 56 -6.21 3.67 -24.22
C ASP A 56 -5.95 4.14 -25.65
N GLU A 57 -5.60 5.42 -25.89
CA GLU A 57 -5.19 5.91 -27.20
C GLU A 57 -3.89 5.24 -27.67
N PHE A 58 -2.90 5.07 -26.80
CA PHE A 58 -1.68 4.33 -27.13
C PHE A 58 -1.96 2.86 -27.48
N ILE A 59 -2.79 2.17 -26.71
CA ILE A 59 -3.19 0.77 -26.97
C ILE A 59 -3.89 0.66 -28.33
N MET A 60 -4.65 1.68 -28.73
CA MET A 60 -5.29 1.77 -30.05
C MET A 60 -4.30 2.14 -31.18
N GLY A 61 -3.02 2.25 -30.89
CA GLY A 61 -1.96 2.57 -31.86
C GLY A 61 -1.82 4.06 -32.15
N ALA A 62 -2.45 4.93 -31.39
CA ALA A 62 -2.40 6.37 -31.57
C ALA A 62 -1.64 7.07 -30.44
N GLY A 63 -0.59 7.82 -30.82
CA GLY A 63 0.28 8.49 -29.86
C GLY A 63 1.28 7.54 -29.19
N LYS A 64 2.45 8.08 -28.81
CA LYS A 64 3.51 7.32 -28.12
C LYS A 64 4.06 8.08 -26.93
N VAL A 65 3.55 9.28 -26.70
CA VAL A 65 4.01 10.16 -25.61
C VAL A 65 2.80 10.68 -24.86
N ILE A 66 2.89 10.63 -23.53
CA ILE A 66 1.95 11.28 -22.61
C ILE A 66 2.79 12.25 -21.77
N GLU A 67 2.37 13.51 -21.70
CA GLU A 67 3.00 14.53 -20.89
C GLU A 67 2.11 14.87 -19.71
N ILE A 68 2.67 14.83 -18.50
CA ILE A 68 1.99 15.06 -17.24
C ILE A 68 2.75 16.09 -16.46
N THR A 69 2.05 17.11 -15.96
CA THR A 69 2.62 18.10 -15.06
C THR A 69 1.72 18.33 -13.86
N ILE A 70 2.33 18.52 -12.71
CA ILE A 70 1.67 19.01 -11.49
C ILE A 70 2.48 20.22 -11.03
N ASP A 71 1.85 21.37 -11.02
CA ASP A 71 2.49 22.62 -10.65
C ASP A 71 2.36 22.93 -9.14
N GLU A 72 2.96 24.04 -8.71
CA GLU A 72 2.94 24.49 -7.32
C GLU A 72 1.52 24.82 -6.81
N ASN A 73 0.58 25.10 -7.71
CA ASN A 73 -0.84 25.34 -7.39
C ASN A 73 -1.66 24.03 -7.40
N LYS A 74 -1.00 22.86 -7.39
CA LYS A 74 -1.63 21.53 -7.44
C LYS A 74 -2.45 21.30 -8.71
N ARG A 75 -2.24 22.10 -9.77
CA ARG A 75 -2.88 21.90 -11.07
C ARG A 75 -2.23 20.72 -11.78
N VAL A 76 -3.03 19.73 -12.05
CA VAL A 76 -2.66 18.57 -12.86
C VAL A 76 -2.99 18.85 -14.31
N THR A 77 -2.05 18.62 -15.22
CA THR A 77 -2.27 18.67 -16.67
C THR A 77 -1.74 17.39 -17.29
N VAL A 78 -2.58 16.71 -18.05
CA VAL A 78 -2.25 15.49 -18.81
C VAL A 78 -2.52 15.76 -20.28
N ARG A 79 -1.52 15.58 -21.14
CA ARG A 79 -1.59 15.74 -22.60
C ARG A 79 -1.17 14.45 -23.28
N ASP A 80 -2.05 13.86 -24.07
CA ASP A 80 -1.71 12.81 -25.03
C ASP A 80 -1.59 13.37 -26.46
N TYR A 81 -0.99 12.59 -27.33
CA TYR A 81 -0.86 12.86 -28.76
C TYR A 81 -1.57 11.78 -29.57
N GLY A 82 -2.72 11.32 -29.07
CA GLY A 82 -3.60 10.37 -29.72
C GLY A 82 -4.47 11.01 -30.80
N ARG A 83 -5.61 10.39 -31.09
CA ARG A 83 -6.54 10.86 -32.11
C ARG A 83 -7.33 12.12 -31.70
N GLY A 84 -7.39 12.39 -30.40
CA GLY A 84 -8.27 13.39 -29.80
C GLY A 84 -9.72 12.90 -29.67
N ILE A 85 -10.43 13.40 -28.67
CA ILE A 85 -11.89 13.16 -28.53
C ILE A 85 -12.61 13.86 -29.70
N PRO A 86 -13.61 13.22 -30.37
CA PRO A 86 -14.41 13.88 -31.41
C PRO A 86 -14.96 15.20 -30.91
N LEU A 87 -14.72 16.29 -31.67
CA LEU A 87 -14.95 17.65 -31.17
C LEU A 87 -16.41 17.89 -30.77
N ASP A 88 -17.39 17.37 -31.54
CA ASP A 88 -18.81 17.51 -31.22
C ASP A 88 -19.21 16.78 -29.92
N SER A 89 -18.50 15.71 -29.60
CA SER A 89 -18.76 14.88 -28.41
C SER A 89 -18.01 15.33 -27.17
N LEU A 90 -17.05 16.27 -27.27
CA LEU A 90 -16.12 16.61 -26.19
C LEU A 90 -16.83 16.97 -24.88
N ALA A 91 -17.77 17.93 -24.94
CA ALA A 91 -18.50 18.36 -23.74
C ALA A 91 -19.26 17.20 -23.09
N ASN A 92 -19.96 16.38 -23.88
CA ASN A 92 -20.70 15.23 -23.36
C ASN A 92 -19.76 14.15 -22.82
N ALA A 93 -18.61 13.92 -23.45
CA ALA A 93 -17.64 12.92 -23.07
C ALA A 93 -17.00 13.21 -21.70
N VAL A 94 -16.89 14.49 -21.29
CA VAL A 94 -16.28 14.88 -20.02
C VAL A 94 -17.29 15.28 -18.93
N SER A 95 -18.58 15.41 -19.25
CA SER A 95 -19.59 15.85 -18.27
C SER A 95 -20.75 14.88 -18.06
N LYS A 96 -21.17 14.12 -19.09
CA LYS A 96 -22.33 13.24 -18.98
C LYS A 96 -21.93 11.79 -18.69
N ILE A 97 -22.46 11.21 -17.60
CA ILE A 97 -22.31 9.78 -17.32
C ILE A 97 -22.91 8.93 -18.47
N ASN A 98 -22.49 7.67 -18.51
CA ASN A 98 -22.92 6.72 -19.56
C ASN A 98 -22.66 7.22 -20.99
N THR A 99 -21.67 8.10 -21.16
CA THR A 99 -21.21 8.57 -22.49
C THR A 99 -19.76 8.11 -22.68
N SER A 100 -19.54 7.17 -23.58
CA SER A 100 -18.21 6.66 -23.88
C SER A 100 -18.18 6.11 -25.31
N GLY A 101 -17.10 6.36 -26.03
CA GLY A 101 -16.80 5.70 -27.28
C GLY A 101 -16.45 4.21 -27.16
N LYS A 102 -16.38 3.72 -25.93
CA LYS A 102 -15.95 2.33 -25.61
C LYS A 102 -17.15 1.36 -25.54
N TYR A 103 -18.38 1.86 -25.48
CA TYR A 103 -19.56 1.01 -25.44
C TYR A 103 -19.87 0.42 -26.84
N GLY A 104 -19.89 -0.92 -26.93
CA GLY A 104 -20.36 -1.66 -28.12
C GLY A 104 -19.56 -1.45 -29.40
N SER A 105 -18.49 -0.65 -29.39
CA SER A 105 -17.59 -0.52 -30.50
C SER A 105 -16.55 -1.62 -30.44
N GLY A 106 -16.52 -2.53 -31.41
CA GLY A 106 -15.47 -3.57 -31.52
C GLY A 106 -14.04 -3.01 -31.53
N ALA A 107 -13.88 -1.68 -31.46
CA ALA A 107 -12.61 -0.97 -31.46
C ALA A 107 -11.90 -0.94 -30.09
N PHE A 108 -12.61 -1.18 -28.98
CA PHE A 108 -12.06 -1.05 -27.62
C PHE A 108 -12.29 -2.32 -26.77
N LYS A 109 -11.88 -3.50 -27.26
CA LYS A 109 -12.17 -4.78 -26.59
C LYS A 109 -11.42 -5.01 -25.28
N LYS A 110 -10.19 -4.50 -25.14
CA LYS A 110 -9.29 -4.76 -24.00
C LYS A 110 -8.69 -3.46 -23.46
N THR A 111 -9.56 -2.50 -23.15
CA THR A 111 -9.15 -1.17 -22.69
C THR A 111 -9.02 -1.08 -21.17
N VAL A 112 -8.30 -0.06 -20.73
CA VAL A 112 -8.10 0.28 -19.31
C VAL A 112 -9.38 0.86 -18.71
N GLY A 113 -10.04 1.79 -19.40
CA GLY A 113 -11.26 2.47 -18.94
C GLY A 113 -12.53 1.81 -19.45
N LEU A 114 -13.33 1.18 -18.57
CA LEU A 114 -14.51 0.42 -18.93
C LEU A 114 -15.82 1.18 -18.72
N ASN A 115 -15.97 1.87 -17.61
CA ASN A 115 -17.27 2.32 -17.11
C ASN A 115 -17.72 3.69 -17.63
N GLY A 116 -16.88 4.41 -18.39
CA GLY A 116 -17.20 5.72 -18.95
C GLY A 116 -17.56 6.81 -17.93
N VAL A 117 -17.12 6.66 -16.67
CA VAL A 117 -17.45 7.59 -15.56
C VAL A 117 -16.23 8.36 -15.04
N GLY A 118 -15.00 7.85 -15.23
CA GLY A 118 -13.81 8.35 -14.56
C GLY A 118 -13.54 9.84 -14.81
N VAL A 119 -13.39 10.27 -16.06
CA VAL A 119 -13.14 11.69 -16.37
C VAL A 119 -14.27 12.61 -15.91
N LYS A 120 -15.52 12.10 -15.80
CA LYS A 120 -16.64 12.86 -15.26
C LYS A 120 -16.49 13.08 -13.76
N ALA A 121 -16.02 12.07 -13.05
CA ALA A 121 -15.69 12.20 -11.62
C ALA A 121 -14.59 13.25 -11.43
N VAL A 122 -13.54 13.25 -12.28
CA VAL A 122 -12.50 14.29 -12.26
C VAL A 122 -13.12 15.68 -12.44
N ASN A 123 -13.96 15.87 -13.47
CA ASN A 123 -14.62 17.16 -13.73
C ASN A 123 -15.49 17.62 -12.54
N MET A 124 -16.34 16.73 -12.00
CA MET A 124 -17.30 17.10 -10.96
C MET A 124 -16.67 17.28 -9.57
N MET A 125 -15.48 16.71 -9.34
CA MET A 125 -14.72 16.81 -8.09
C MET A 125 -13.55 17.80 -8.15
N SER A 126 -13.51 18.61 -9.23
CA SER A 126 -12.49 19.66 -9.40
C SER A 126 -13.09 21.05 -9.24
N SER A 127 -12.36 21.95 -8.60
CA SER A 127 -12.70 23.38 -8.54
C SER A 127 -12.61 24.02 -9.93
N GLU A 128 -11.61 23.62 -10.72
CA GLU A 128 -11.40 24.00 -12.10
C GLU A 128 -11.11 22.75 -12.96
N PHE A 129 -11.71 22.69 -14.12
CA PHE A 129 -11.49 21.62 -15.08
C PHE A 129 -11.53 22.15 -16.51
N THR A 130 -10.53 21.80 -17.31
CA THR A 130 -10.41 22.15 -18.74
C THR A 130 -10.17 20.88 -19.54
N ALA A 131 -10.95 20.70 -20.59
CA ALA A 131 -10.70 19.69 -21.62
C ALA A 131 -10.50 20.37 -22.97
N ARG A 132 -9.36 20.09 -23.62
CA ARG A 132 -9.03 20.54 -24.96
C ARG A 132 -8.76 19.33 -25.85
N SER A 133 -9.49 19.24 -26.96
CA SER A 133 -9.25 18.23 -27.98
C SER A 133 -8.85 18.91 -29.30
N VAL A 134 -7.81 18.34 -29.92
CA VAL A 134 -7.30 18.80 -31.22
C VAL A 134 -7.40 17.66 -32.21
N ARG A 135 -8.05 17.92 -33.38
CA ARG A 135 -8.21 16.98 -34.48
C ARG A 135 -8.10 17.70 -35.82
N ASP A 136 -7.15 17.27 -36.62
CA ASP A 136 -7.01 17.65 -38.03
C ASP A 136 -7.02 19.18 -38.30
N GLY A 137 -6.33 19.93 -37.39
CA GLY A 137 -6.22 21.38 -37.48
C GLY A 137 -7.41 22.15 -36.88
N GLU A 138 -8.35 21.47 -36.26
CA GLU A 138 -9.44 22.06 -35.48
C GLU A 138 -9.27 21.72 -33.99
N ALA A 139 -9.65 22.63 -33.11
CA ALA A 139 -9.65 22.42 -31.68
C ALA A 139 -10.96 22.84 -31.01
N ARG A 140 -11.31 22.18 -29.94
CA ARG A 140 -12.40 22.59 -29.04
C ARG A 140 -11.90 22.54 -27.62
N THR A 141 -12.20 23.61 -26.87
CA THR A 141 -11.86 23.72 -25.45
C THR A 141 -13.13 23.97 -24.64
N VAL A 142 -13.39 23.15 -23.65
CA VAL A 142 -14.50 23.30 -22.71
C VAL A 142 -13.96 23.45 -21.30
N ASN A 143 -14.47 24.43 -20.56
CA ASN A 143 -14.06 24.75 -19.20
C ASN A 143 -15.23 24.55 -18.24
N TYR A 144 -14.93 24.00 -17.08
CA TYR A 144 -15.90 23.76 -16.01
C TYR A 144 -15.37 24.28 -14.67
N GLN A 145 -16.29 24.70 -13.83
CA GLN A 145 -16.04 24.95 -12.40
C GLN A 145 -16.98 24.07 -11.58
N THR A 146 -16.42 23.25 -10.73
CA THR A 146 -17.17 22.29 -9.89
C THR A 146 -18.20 21.47 -10.68
N GLY A 147 -17.85 21.06 -11.92
CA GLY A 147 -18.70 20.28 -12.81
C GLY A 147 -19.75 21.08 -13.62
N LEU A 148 -19.80 22.41 -13.47
CA LEU A 148 -20.68 23.29 -14.22
C LEU A 148 -19.90 23.93 -15.37
N GLU A 149 -20.45 23.86 -16.59
CA GLU A 149 -19.81 24.43 -17.77
C GLU A 149 -19.76 25.97 -17.67
N VAL A 150 -18.58 26.53 -17.88
CA VAL A 150 -18.32 27.98 -17.85
C VAL A 150 -18.12 28.53 -19.24
N SER A 151 -17.41 27.80 -20.11
CA SER A 151 -17.18 28.25 -21.49
C SER A 151 -16.91 27.05 -22.41
N ASP A 152 -17.31 27.24 -23.68
CA ASP A 152 -17.09 26.30 -24.77
C ASP A 152 -16.63 27.09 -26.01
N ARG A 153 -15.41 26.78 -26.48
CA ARG A 153 -14.78 27.51 -27.59
C ARG A 153 -14.25 26.55 -28.64
N ARG A 154 -14.49 26.88 -29.93
CA ARG A 154 -13.89 26.19 -31.08
C ARG A 154 -12.90 27.09 -31.79
N GLU A 155 -11.88 26.48 -32.33
CA GLU A 155 -10.80 27.12 -33.07
C GLU A 155 -10.49 26.30 -34.31
N SER A 156 -10.23 26.97 -35.43
CA SER A 156 -9.86 26.34 -36.71
C SER A 156 -8.45 26.83 -37.10
N GLY A 157 -7.73 26.01 -37.89
CA GLY A 157 -6.37 26.34 -38.33
C GLY A 157 -5.31 26.28 -37.27
N VAL A 158 -5.55 25.52 -36.18
CA VAL A 158 -4.54 25.32 -35.11
C VAL A 158 -3.38 24.45 -35.60
N GLN A 159 -2.16 24.79 -35.20
CA GLN A 159 -0.94 24.08 -35.61
C GLN A 159 -0.55 23.00 -34.60
N GLU A 160 -1.36 22.80 -33.54
CA GLU A 160 -1.11 21.77 -32.54
C GLU A 160 -1.33 20.38 -33.15
N LYS A 161 -0.53 19.41 -32.65
CA LYS A 161 -0.74 18.00 -32.99
C LYS A 161 -2.06 17.48 -32.42
N ASN A 162 -2.68 16.53 -33.11
CA ASN A 162 -3.85 15.84 -32.61
C ASN A 162 -3.64 15.27 -31.22
N GLY A 163 -4.72 15.14 -30.45
CA GLY A 163 -4.72 14.54 -29.11
C GLY A 163 -5.62 15.29 -28.13
N THR A 164 -5.60 14.86 -26.88
CA THR A 164 -6.43 15.42 -25.82
C THR A 164 -5.57 15.99 -24.70
N MET A 165 -5.96 17.13 -24.16
CA MET A 165 -5.39 17.70 -22.93
C MET A 165 -6.50 17.85 -21.91
N ILE A 166 -6.26 17.34 -20.71
CA ILE A 166 -7.10 17.54 -19.53
C ILE A 166 -6.26 18.28 -18.48
N SER A 167 -6.78 19.40 -17.99
CA SER A 167 -6.17 20.15 -16.90
C SER A 167 -7.18 20.39 -15.79
N TYR A 168 -6.82 20.17 -14.52
CA TYR A 168 -7.73 20.32 -13.40
C TYR A 168 -7.03 20.65 -12.09
N ILE A 169 -7.78 21.20 -11.14
CA ILE A 169 -7.40 21.37 -9.73
C ILE A 169 -8.47 20.65 -8.91
N VAL A 170 -8.05 19.74 -8.05
CA VAL A 170 -8.97 19.01 -7.15
C VAL A 170 -9.62 19.99 -6.18
N ASP A 171 -10.92 19.81 -5.91
CA ASP A 171 -11.70 20.73 -5.09
C ASP A 171 -11.51 20.43 -3.58
N GLU A 172 -10.93 21.38 -2.86
CA GLU A 172 -10.71 21.29 -1.42
C GLU A 172 -12.03 21.26 -0.62
N ASP A 173 -13.16 21.73 -1.16
CA ASP A 173 -14.48 21.60 -0.54
C ASP A 173 -14.93 20.11 -0.45
N VAL A 174 -14.39 19.24 -1.33
CA VAL A 174 -14.68 17.80 -1.34
C VAL A 174 -13.61 17.01 -0.59
N PHE A 175 -12.33 17.35 -0.79
CA PHE A 175 -11.19 16.56 -0.28
C PHE A 175 -10.59 17.10 1.01
N GLY A 176 -10.86 18.35 1.37
CA GLY A 176 -10.10 19.07 2.39
C GLY A 176 -8.70 19.45 1.89
N ALA A 177 -7.81 19.79 2.81
CA ALA A 177 -6.41 20.03 2.48
C ALA A 177 -5.73 18.72 2.06
N TYR A 178 -5.01 18.74 0.94
CA TYR A 178 -4.31 17.56 0.41
C TYR A 178 -2.94 17.94 -0.15
N GLU A 179 -2.07 16.94 -0.26
CA GLU A 179 -0.74 17.07 -0.90
C GLU A 179 -0.47 15.89 -1.83
N TYR A 180 0.17 16.17 -2.99
CA TYR A 180 0.65 15.12 -3.88
C TYR A 180 2.06 14.67 -3.47
N HIS A 181 2.20 13.39 -3.11
CA HIS A 181 3.51 12.75 -2.99
C HIS A 181 3.96 12.26 -4.36
N MET A 182 4.98 12.93 -4.93
CA MET A 182 5.46 12.69 -6.30
C MET A 182 5.93 11.24 -6.49
N GLU A 183 6.50 10.62 -5.47
CA GLU A 183 6.94 9.22 -5.47
C GLU A 183 5.81 8.24 -5.81
N TYR A 184 4.61 8.44 -5.26
CA TYR A 184 3.45 7.57 -5.56
C TYR A 184 3.00 7.70 -7.02
N ILE A 185 3.11 8.90 -7.56
CA ILE A 185 2.78 9.19 -8.96
C ILE A 185 3.82 8.55 -9.86
N GLU A 186 5.11 8.79 -9.64
CA GLU A 186 6.21 8.23 -10.42
C GLU A 186 6.15 6.71 -10.46
N GLN A 187 5.95 6.05 -9.32
CA GLN A 187 5.81 4.61 -9.26
C GLN A 187 4.65 4.10 -10.12
N ARG A 188 3.50 4.78 -10.09
CA ARG A 188 2.34 4.43 -10.92
C ARG A 188 2.65 4.61 -12.40
N LEU A 189 3.32 5.72 -12.77
CA LEU A 189 3.69 6.01 -14.14
C LEU A 189 4.73 5.02 -14.68
N ARG A 190 5.71 4.61 -13.86
CA ARG A 190 6.65 3.52 -14.20
C ARG A 190 5.90 2.22 -14.50
N ASN A 191 4.94 1.83 -13.67
CA ASN A 191 4.13 0.63 -13.92
C ASN A 191 3.44 0.67 -15.28
N TYR A 192 2.88 1.83 -15.68
CA TYR A 192 2.28 1.97 -17.00
C TYR A 192 3.28 1.78 -18.13
N THR A 193 4.52 2.25 -17.98
CA THR A 193 5.54 2.07 -19.02
C THR A 193 6.00 0.61 -19.14
N TYR A 194 6.07 -0.14 -18.05
CA TYR A 194 6.35 -1.58 -18.11
C TYR A 194 5.25 -2.37 -18.81
N LEU A 195 4.00 -1.98 -18.63
CA LEU A 195 2.85 -2.68 -19.20
C LEU A 195 2.59 -2.28 -20.65
N ASN A 196 3.10 -1.13 -21.10
CA ASN A 196 2.86 -0.55 -22.42
C ASN A 196 4.20 -0.26 -23.10
N GLN A 197 4.87 -1.30 -23.61
CA GLN A 197 6.18 -1.19 -24.26
C GLN A 197 6.13 -0.21 -25.46
N GLY A 198 7.07 0.73 -25.48
CA GLY A 198 7.15 1.78 -26.50
C GLY A 198 6.35 3.05 -26.17
N LEU A 199 5.61 3.07 -25.06
CA LEU A 199 5.05 4.29 -24.48
C LEU A 199 6.13 5.05 -23.74
N THR A 200 6.17 6.37 -23.92
CA THR A 200 6.97 7.29 -23.12
C THR A 200 6.06 8.20 -22.32
N ILE A 201 6.22 8.23 -21.01
CA ILE A 201 5.50 9.16 -20.12
C ILE A 201 6.52 10.17 -19.61
N LYS A 202 6.23 11.46 -19.79
CA LYS A 202 7.01 12.56 -19.23
C LYS A 202 6.25 13.15 -18.07
N PHE A 203 6.87 13.20 -16.90
CA PHE A 203 6.29 13.76 -15.69
C PHE A 203 7.24 14.81 -15.11
N ASN A 204 6.78 16.06 -15.01
CA ASN A 204 7.56 17.20 -14.52
C ASN A 204 8.98 17.27 -15.08
N GLY A 205 9.14 16.97 -16.38
CA GLY A 205 10.43 16.98 -17.08
C GLY A 205 11.20 15.65 -17.06
N THR A 206 10.86 14.71 -16.16
CA THR A 206 11.46 13.37 -16.11
C THR A 206 10.75 12.44 -17.10
N SER A 207 11.50 11.65 -17.85
CA SER A 207 10.94 10.70 -18.83
C SER A 207 11.03 9.26 -18.35
N PHE A 208 9.91 8.57 -18.38
CA PHE A 208 9.78 7.15 -18.07
C PHE A 208 9.49 6.36 -19.34
N HIS A 209 10.17 5.26 -19.53
CA HIS A 209 9.89 4.36 -20.63
C HIS A 209 10.50 2.99 -20.33
N SER A 210 9.90 1.89 -20.83
CA SER A 210 10.43 0.53 -20.74
C SER A 210 10.55 -0.11 -22.11
N LYS A 211 11.65 -0.86 -22.31
CA LYS A 211 11.88 -1.64 -23.53
C LYS A 211 11.45 -3.10 -23.38
N ASN A 212 11.61 -3.65 -22.19
CA ASN A 212 11.48 -5.08 -21.95
C ASN A 212 10.28 -5.44 -21.05
N GLY A 213 9.41 -4.47 -20.72
CA GLY A 213 8.17 -4.73 -20.02
C GLY A 213 8.35 -5.28 -18.60
N LEU A 214 7.73 -6.43 -18.31
CA LEU A 214 7.82 -7.05 -16.97
C LEU A 214 9.23 -7.51 -16.58
N LEU A 215 10.14 -7.69 -17.54
CA LEU A 215 11.56 -7.93 -17.25
C LEU A 215 12.19 -6.71 -16.57
N ASP A 216 11.95 -5.51 -17.11
CA ASP A 216 12.47 -4.26 -16.53
C ASP A 216 11.85 -4.04 -15.14
N LEU A 217 10.53 -4.31 -15.00
CA LEU A 217 9.83 -4.21 -13.72
C LEU A 217 10.48 -5.08 -12.64
N LEU A 218 10.75 -6.36 -12.92
CA LEU A 218 11.39 -7.23 -11.93
C LEU A 218 12.83 -6.82 -11.67
N THR A 219 13.58 -6.41 -12.70
CA THR A 219 14.97 -5.98 -12.54
C THR A 219 15.09 -4.77 -11.61
N GLU A 220 14.21 -3.76 -11.78
CA GLU A 220 14.21 -2.58 -10.93
C GLU A 220 13.71 -2.89 -9.50
N ASN A 221 12.67 -3.72 -9.35
CA ASN A 221 12.13 -4.06 -8.03
C ASN A 221 13.00 -5.09 -7.25
N MET A 222 13.99 -5.68 -7.88
CA MET A 222 15.01 -6.52 -7.24
C MET A 222 16.33 -5.76 -7.04
N SER A 223 16.36 -4.43 -7.21
CA SER A 223 17.54 -3.63 -6.92
C SER A 223 17.94 -3.81 -5.44
N GLY A 224 19.18 -4.33 -5.21
CA GLY A 224 19.65 -4.74 -3.88
C GLY A 224 19.56 -6.26 -3.57
N GLU A 225 18.87 -7.04 -4.41
CA GLU A 225 18.83 -8.50 -4.30
C GLU A 225 19.14 -9.15 -5.66
N GLU A 226 20.23 -9.94 -5.74
CA GLU A 226 20.55 -10.65 -6.98
C GLU A 226 19.58 -11.83 -7.22
N PRO A 227 19.01 -11.95 -8.43
CA PRO A 227 18.22 -13.11 -8.78
C PRO A 227 19.11 -14.36 -8.80
N LEU A 228 18.63 -15.48 -8.27
CA LEU A 228 19.37 -16.76 -8.23
C LEU A 228 19.68 -17.30 -9.63
N TYR A 229 18.90 -16.92 -10.62
CA TYR A 229 19.08 -17.22 -12.04
C TYR A 229 18.47 -16.11 -12.89
N PRO A 230 18.85 -15.97 -14.17
CA PRO A 230 18.30 -14.94 -15.03
C PRO A 230 16.77 -14.95 -15.05
N ILE A 231 16.16 -13.76 -14.98
CA ILE A 231 14.70 -13.62 -14.98
C ILE A 231 14.13 -14.30 -16.24
N ILE A 232 13.25 -15.27 -16.04
CA ILE A 232 12.53 -15.96 -17.10
C ILE A 232 11.40 -15.06 -17.56
N HIS A 233 11.56 -14.41 -18.71
CA HIS A 233 10.56 -13.52 -19.29
C HIS A 233 9.92 -14.14 -20.53
N ARG A 234 8.58 -14.21 -20.54
CA ARG A 234 7.79 -14.80 -21.63
C ARG A 234 6.58 -13.94 -21.94
N LYS A 235 6.29 -13.79 -23.22
CA LYS A 235 5.18 -12.98 -23.72
C LYS A 235 4.38 -13.76 -24.76
N GLY A 236 3.06 -13.82 -24.54
CA GLY A 236 2.07 -14.37 -25.46
C GLY A 236 1.14 -13.26 -25.99
N LYS A 237 0.04 -13.67 -26.62
CA LYS A 237 -0.91 -12.73 -27.22
C LYS A 237 -1.55 -11.79 -26.19
N ASP A 238 -2.03 -12.36 -25.08
CA ASP A 238 -2.79 -11.65 -24.04
C ASP A 238 -2.21 -11.91 -22.65
N ILE A 239 -0.95 -12.31 -22.57
CA ILE A 239 -0.25 -12.64 -21.33
C ILE A 239 1.22 -12.27 -21.45
N GLU A 240 1.76 -11.71 -20.39
CA GLU A 240 3.20 -11.52 -20.20
C GLU A 240 3.54 -11.95 -18.78
N VAL A 241 4.63 -12.71 -18.62
CA VAL A 241 5.06 -13.26 -17.34
C VAL A 241 6.58 -13.09 -17.21
N ALA A 242 7.01 -12.66 -16.03
CA ALA A 242 8.42 -12.65 -15.63
C ALA A 242 8.56 -13.38 -14.30
N ILE A 243 9.51 -14.31 -14.18
CA ILE A 243 9.68 -15.15 -12.99
C ILE A 243 11.16 -15.32 -12.68
N THR A 244 11.51 -15.21 -11.41
CA THR A 244 12.79 -15.64 -10.85
C THR A 244 12.61 -16.03 -9.39
N HIS A 245 13.72 -16.45 -8.73
CA HIS A 245 13.78 -16.61 -7.28
C HIS A 245 14.88 -15.71 -6.73
N GLY A 246 14.61 -15.15 -5.57
CA GLY A 246 15.56 -14.36 -4.79
C GLY A 246 16.09 -15.13 -3.58
N THR A 247 16.68 -14.38 -2.66
CA THR A 247 17.19 -14.88 -1.37
C THR A 247 16.22 -14.62 -0.22
N SER A 248 15.31 -13.66 -0.37
CA SER A 248 14.33 -13.27 0.63
C SER A 248 13.30 -14.37 0.88
N TYR A 249 12.82 -14.48 2.13
CA TYR A 249 11.72 -15.39 2.45
C TYR A 249 10.38 -14.86 1.94
N GLY A 250 9.47 -15.78 1.62
CA GLY A 250 8.12 -15.46 1.16
C GLY A 250 7.96 -15.51 -0.35
N GLU A 251 6.82 -15.04 -0.83
CA GLU A 251 6.44 -15.00 -2.23
C GLU A 251 6.15 -13.54 -2.60
N THR A 252 6.74 -13.02 -3.66
CA THR A 252 6.49 -11.65 -4.14
C THR A 252 5.85 -11.70 -5.51
N TYR A 253 4.67 -11.07 -5.65
CA TYR A 253 3.92 -11.04 -6.90
C TYR A 253 3.53 -9.62 -7.30
N TYR A 254 3.74 -9.32 -8.57
CA TYR A 254 3.25 -8.11 -9.23
C TYR A 254 2.20 -8.54 -10.25
N SER A 255 0.96 -8.12 -10.09
CA SER A 255 -0.11 -8.60 -10.95
C SER A 255 -0.89 -7.46 -11.60
N PHE A 256 -1.20 -7.63 -12.88
CA PHE A 256 -1.80 -6.60 -13.71
C PHE A 256 -2.86 -7.18 -14.64
N VAL A 257 -3.91 -6.40 -14.89
CA VAL A 257 -4.99 -6.71 -15.82
C VAL A 257 -5.29 -5.48 -16.65
N ASN A 258 -5.21 -5.57 -18.00
CA ASN A 258 -5.47 -4.45 -18.89
C ASN A 258 -4.73 -3.17 -18.44
N SER A 259 -3.43 -3.28 -18.17
CA SER A 259 -2.58 -2.20 -17.65
C SER A 259 -2.96 -1.65 -16.27
N GLN A 260 -3.90 -2.27 -15.54
CA GLN A 260 -4.25 -1.91 -14.17
C GLN A 260 -3.44 -2.73 -13.16
N ASN A 261 -2.90 -2.07 -12.15
CA ASN A 261 -2.22 -2.75 -11.04
C ASN A 261 -3.26 -3.36 -10.08
N THR A 262 -3.30 -4.70 -10.04
CA THR A 262 -4.16 -5.47 -9.16
C THR A 262 -3.38 -5.89 -7.91
N PHE A 263 -3.04 -4.93 -7.06
CA PHE A 263 -2.16 -5.18 -5.90
C PHE A 263 -2.76 -6.14 -4.86
N ARG A 264 -4.08 -6.36 -4.89
CA ARG A 264 -4.76 -7.40 -4.10
C ARG A 264 -4.85 -8.74 -4.85
N GLY A 265 -4.16 -8.87 -5.99
CA GLY A 265 -4.12 -10.09 -6.79
C GLY A 265 -5.41 -10.37 -7.56
N GLY A 266 -5.84 -11.62 -7.56
CA GLY A 266 -7.02 -12.08 -8.26
C GLY A 266 -6.82 -13.43 -8.93
N THR A 267 -7.77 -13.80 -9.80
CA THR A 267 -7.79 -15.12 -10.49
C THR A 267 -6.52 -15.41 -11.30
N HIS A 268 -5.94 -14.40 -11.95
CA HIS A 268 -4.71 -14.52 -12.74
C HIS A 268 -3.46 -14.76 -11.88
N GLN A 269 -3.33 -14.08 -10.74
CA GLN A 269 -2.22 -14.33 -9.81
C GLN A 269 -2.34 -15.70 -9.15
N ALA A 270 -3.55 -16.10 -8.74
CA ALA A 270 -3.79 -17.44 -8.22
C ALA A 270 -3.44 -18.53 -9.25
N ALA A 271 -3.80 -18.29 -10.53
CA ALA A 271 -3.46 -19.17 -11.63
C ALA A 271 -1.94 -19.26 -11.88
N LEU A 272 -1.21 -18.14 -11.78
CA LEU A 272 0.26 -18.11 -11.89
C LEU A 272 0.90 -18.97 -10.79
N ARG A 273 0.49 -18.78 -9.53
CA ARG A 273 0.98 -19.54 -8.36
C ARG A 273 0.79 -21.05 -8.54
N GLU A 274 -0.37 -21.43 -9.03
CA GLU A 274 -0.69 -22.84 -9.32
C GLU A 274 0.12 -23.37 -10.50
N ALA A 275 0.17 -22.63 -11.61
CA ALA A 275 0.81 -23.04 -12.83
C ALA A 275 2.32 -23.28 -12.66
N VAL A 276 3.02 -22.37 -11.97
CA VAL A 276 4.46 -22.52 -11.70
C VAL A 276 4.73 -23.81 -10.94
N ALA A 277 4.00 -24.07 -9.85
CA ALA A 277 4.17 -25.30 -9.08
C ALA A 277 3.88 -26.56 -9.89
N LYS A 278 2.83 -26.53 -10.71
CA LYS A 278 2.43 -27.66 -11.55
C LYS A 278 3.46 -27.95 -12.64
N VAL A 279 3.91 -26.96 -13.38
CA VAL A 279 4.89 -27.11 -14.46
C VAL A 279 6.23 -27.62 -13.93
N VAL A 280 6.69 -27.08 -12.80
CA VAL A 280 7.94 -27.51 -12.16
C VAL A 280 7.86 -28.96 -11.70
N LYS A 281 6.74 -29.42 -11.13
CA LYS A 281 6.51 -30.81 -10.78
C LYS A 281 6.54 -31.74 -12.01
N GLU A 282 5.85 -31.35 -13.08
CA GLU A 282 5.80 -32.11 -14.34
C GLU A 282 7.19 -32.17 -14.99
N PHE A 283 7.95 -31.07 -15.03
CA PHE A 283 9.29 -31.00 -15.61
C PHE A 283 10.30 -31.94 -14.91
N TYR A 284 10.38 -31.87 -13.57
CA TYR A 284 11.32 -32.74 -12.82
C TYR A 284 10.77 -34.15 -12.55
N LYS A 285 9.51 -34.43 -12.91
CA LYS A 285 8.80 -35.68 -12.63
C LYS A 285 8.88 -36.04 -11.14
N LYS A 286 8.76 -35.04 -10.27
CA LYS A 286 8.86 -35.19 -8.82
C LYS A 286 7.72 -34.42 -8.14
N ASP A 287 7.10 -35.06 -7.15
CA ASP A 287 6.00 -34.46 -6.39
C ASP A 287 6.54 -33.54 -5.28
N TYR A 288 7.01 -32.34 -5.69
CA TYR A 288 7.40 -31.30 -4.77
C TYR A 288 6.18 -30.71 -4.07
N ASP A 289 6.34 -30.29 -2.82
CA ASP A 289 5.35 -29.41 -2.19
C ASP A 289 5.27 -28.10 -2.95
N PRO A 290 4.06 -27.60 -3.30
CA PRO A 290 3.91 -26.31 -3.98
C PRO A 290 4.57 -25.14 -3.25
N SER A 291 4.61 -25.17 -1.92
CA SER A 291 5.27 -24.13 -1.12
C SER A 291 6.79 -24.12 -1.33
N ASP A 292 7.43 -25.31 -1.45
CA ASP A 292 8.88 -25.40 -1.68
C ASP A 292 9.28 -24.80 -3.04
N VAL A 293 8.39 -24.96 -4.04
CA VAL A 293 8.59 -24.37 -5.38
C VAL A 293 8.45 -22.85 -5.34
N ARG A 294 7.53 -22.32 -4.55
CA ARG A 294 7.22 -20.89 -4.51
C ARG A 294 8.01 -20.09 -3.48
N THR A 295 8.64 -20.74 -2.51
CA THR A 295 9.46 -20.03 -1.50
C THR A 295 10.56 -19.23 -2.19
N SER A 296 10.63 -17.93 -1.88
CA SER A 296 11.54 -16.93 -2.46
C SER A 296 11.25 -16.57 -3.93
N ILE A 297 10.07 -16.94 -4.47
CA ILE A 297 9.70 -16.53 -5.83
C ILE A 297 9.45 -15.02 -5.90
N VAL A 298 9.94 -14.41 -6.99
CA VAL A 298 9.60 -13.06 -7.41
C VAL A 298 9.04 -13.15 -8.81
N ALA A 299 7.77 -12.84 -8.97
CA ALA A 299 7.08 -13.03 -10.24
C ALA A 299 6.14 -11.87 -10.58
N ALA A 300 6.04 -11.59 -11.87
CA ALA A 300 5.10 -10.62 -12.40
C ALA A 300 4.22 -11.29 -13.47
N ILE A 301 2.94 -10.93 -13.49
CA ILE A 301 1.99 -11.35 -14.51
C ILE A 301 1.14 -10.18 -14.98
N SER A 302 0.99 -10.04 -16.28
CA SER A 302 0.02 -9.14 -16.93
C SER A 302 -0.85 -9.95 -17.86
N VAL A 303 -2.17 -9.78 -17.76
CA VAL A 303 -3.15 -10.40 -18.67
C VAL A 303 -4.08 -9.35 -19.26
N ASN A 304 -4.50 -9.55 -20.52
CA ASN A 304 -5.51 -8.72 -21.18
C ASN A 304 -6.81 -9.51 -21.28
N VAL A 305 -7.78 -9.13 -20.47
CA VAL A 305 -9.09 -9.78 -20.35
C VAL A 305 -10.14 -8.91 -21.04
N GLU A 306 -11.03 -9.52 -21.80
CA GLU A 306 -12.19 -8.84 -22.37
C GLU A 306 -13.30 -8.73 -21.30
N GLU A 307 -13.82 -7.52 -21.08
CA GLU A 307 -14.81 -7.22 -20.04
C GLU A 307 -14.43 -7.70 -18.63
N PRO A 308 -13.27 -7.29 -18.08
CA PRO A 308 -12.82 -7.76 -16.78
C PRO A 308 -13.73 -7.29 -15.64
N GLY A 309 -14.16 -8.23 -14.78
CA GLY A 309 -14.84 -7.94 -13.53
C GLY A 309 -13.83 -7.75 -12.39
N PHE A 310 -14.04 -6.71 -11.60
CA PHE A 310 -13.23 -6.41 -10.41
C PHE A 310 -14.10 -6.40 -9.15
N ASP A 311 -13.48 -6.56 -7.99
CA ASP A 311 -14.17 -6.52 -6.69
C ASP A 311 -14.66 -5.11 -6.29
N SER A 312 -14.06 -4.07 -6.87
CA SER A 312 -14.38 -2.67 -6.58
C SER A 312 -14.13 -1.75 -7.79
N GLN A 313 -14.66 -0.53 -7.73
CA GLN A 313 -14.42 0.49 -8.78
C GLN A 313 -12.93 0.86 -8.90
N THR A 314 -12.16 0.74 -7.84
CA THR A 314 -10.71 0.99 -7.84
C THR A 314 -9.89 -0.07 -8.55
N LYS A 315 -10.52 -1.18 -8.98
CA LYS A 315 -9.95 -2.27 -9.81
C LYS A 315 -8.73 -2.94 -9.19
N THR A 316 -8.73 -3.13 -7.88
CA THR A 316 -7.58 -3.64 -7.14
C THR A 316 -7.40 -5.15 -7.18
N ARG A 317 -8.47 -5.90 -7.54
CA ARG A 317 -8.48 -7.37 -7.61
C ARG A 317 -9.35 -7.87 -8.74
N LEU A 318 -8.82 -8.75 -9.59
CA LEU A 318 -9.57 -9.43 -10.66
C LEU A 318 -10.45 -10.55 -10.08
N VAL A 319 -11.74 -10.54 -10.43
CA VAL A 319 -12.68 -11.61 -10.06
C VAL A 319 -13.20 -12.42 -11.25
N SER A 320 -12.96 -11.97 -12.49
CA SER A 320 -13.35 -12.68 -13.70
C SER A 320 -12.82 -14.10 -13.72
N LYS A 321 -13.65 -15.04 -14.16
CA LYS A 321 -13.27 -16.44 -14.38
C LYS A 321 -12.66 -16.67 -15.75
N ASP A 322 -13.15 -15.97 -16.78
CA ASP A 322 -12.84 -16.20 -18.18
C ASP A 322 -12.02 -15.06 -18.77
N MET A 323 -11.20 -15.33 -19.81
CA MET A 323 -10.38 -14.35 -20.52
C MET A 323 -11.23 -13.48 -21.46
N GLU A 324 -12.28 -14.03 -22.02
CA GLU A 324 -13.24 -13.40 -22.93
C GLU A 324 -14.58 -14.15 -22.83
N PRO A 325 -15.71 -13.52 -23.21
CA PRO A 325 -16.99 -14.21 -23.24
C PRO A 325 -16.91 -15.50 -24.06
N GLU A 326 -17.36 -16.62 -23.47
CA GLU A 326 -17.30 -17.97 -24.06
C GLU A 326 -15.87 -18.49 -24.35
N GLY A 327 -14.83 -17.79 -23.84
CA GLY A 327 -13.43 -18.16 -24.00
C GLY A 327 -12.91 -19.09 -22.89
N PRO A 328 -11.59 -19.36 -22.90
CA PRO A 328 -10.95 -20.18 -21.86
C PRO A 328 -10.98 -19.43 -20.51
N THR A 329 -11.02 -20.20 -19.43
CA THR A 329 -10.86 -19.61 -18.11
C THR A 329 -9.47 -18.97 -17.94
N VAL A 330 -9.37 -17.88 -17.18
CA VAL A 330 -8.09 -17.25 -16.82
C VAL A 330 -7.11 -18.29 -16.28
N ARG A 331 -7.61 -19.18 -15.42
CA ARG A 331 -6.81 -20.27 -14.84
C ARG A 331 -6.24 -21.20 -15.91
N GLN A 332 -7.07 -21.68 -16.82
CA GLN A 332 -6.62 -22.60 -17.88
C GLN A 332 -5.65 -21.90 -18.83
N TYR A 333 -5.94 -20.67 -19.21
CA TYR A 333 -5.11 -19.89 -20.12
C TYR A 333 -3.68 -19.69 -19.58
N VAL A 334 -3.56 -19.31 -18.31
CA VAL A 334 -2.26 -19.11 -17.64
C VAL A 334 -1.51 -20.44 -17.50
N ILE A 335 -2.21 -21.53 -17.13
CA ILE A 335 -1.59 -22.85 -16.98
C ILE A 335 -1.06 -23.34 -18.32
N ASP A 336 -1.84 -23.25 -19.39
CA ASP A 336 -1.44 -23.75 -20.73
C ASP A 336 -0.26 -22.94 -21.28
N PHE A 337 -0.29 -21.60 -21.10
CA PHE A 337 0.82 -20.73 -21.48
C PHE A 337 2.11 -21.12 -20.77
N LEU A 338 2.07 -21.24 -19.45
CA LEU A 338 3.27 -21.59 -18.67
C LEU A 338 3.72 -23.03 -18.92
N LYS A 339 2.80 -23.95 -19.12
CA LYS A 339 3.14 -25.34 -19.47
C LYS A 339 3.95 -25.41 -20.77
N GLN A 340 3.64 -24.54 -21.73
CA GLN A 340 4.39 -24.46 -22.98
C GLN A 340 5.69 -23.67 -22.79
N GLU A 341 5.62 -22.47 -22.27
CA GLU A 341 6.73 -21.51 -22.30
C GLU A 341 7.78 -21.76 -21.20
N LEU A 342 7.35 -22.07 -19.98
CA LEU A 342 8.26 -22.33 -18.87
C LEU A 342 8.95 -23.70 -19.04
N ASP A 343 8.21 -24.73 -19.45
CA ASP A 343 8.77 -26.06 -19.70
C ASP A 343 9.82 -26.00 -20.82
N ASN A 344 9.48 -25.39 -21.95
CA ASN A 344 10.42 -25.18 -23.05
C ASN A 344 11.67 -24.37 -22.62
N TYR A 345 11.49 -23.37 -21.75
CA TYR A 345 12.62 -22.60 -21.26
C TYR A 345 13.56 -23.45 -20.41
N LEU A 346 13.02 -24.20 -19.46
CA LEU A 346 13.83 -25.05 -18.57
C LEU A 346 14.59 -26.14 -19.35
N HIS A 347 13.99 -26.69 -20.41
CA HIS A 347 14.70 -27.64 -21.31
C HIS A 347 15.84 -26.97 -22.08
N LYS A 348 15.69 -25.72 -22.50
CA LYS A 348 16.73 -24.96 -23.24
C LYS A 348 17.83 -24.40 -22.33
N HIS A 349 17.56 -24.26 -21.04
CA HIS A 349 18.48 -23.65 -20.06
C HIS A 349 18.72 -24.60 -18.86
N PRO A 350 19.50 -25.67 -19.06
CA PRO A 350 19.74 -26.69 -18.03
C PRO A 350 20.42 -26.12 -16.78
N ASP A 351 21.25 -25.06 -16.94
CA ASP A 351 21.87 -24.38 -15.79
C ASP A 351 20.83 -23.72 -14.89
N THR A 352 19.89 -22.99 -15.48
CA THR A 352 18.76 -22.39 -14.73
C THR A 352 17.92 -23.48 -14.05
N ALA A 353 17.61 -24.56 -14.77
CA ALA A 353 16.88 -25.70 -14.20
C ALA A 353 17.67 -26.33 -13.03
N GLY A 354 18.99 -26.46 -13.16
CA GLY A 354 19.84 -26.97 -12.07
C GLY A 354 19.79 -26.12 -10.81
N VAL A 355 19.88 -24.79 -10.96
CA VAL A 355 19.80 -23.82 -9.85
C VAL A 355 18.41 -23.86 -9.20
N LEU A 356 17.34 -23.86 -10.00
CA LEU A 356 15.96 -23.96 -9.52
C LEU A 356 15.74 -25.26 -8.72
N ASN A 357 16.18 -26.40 -9.24
CA ASN A 357 16.07 -27.68 -8.54
C ASN A 357 16.81 -27.65 -7.19
N LYS A 358 18.04 -27.12 -7.18
CA LYS A 358 18.82 -26.96 -5.94
C LYS A 358 18.08 -26.14 -4.91
N LYS A 359 17.53 -24.99 -5.31
CA LYS A 359 16.75 -24.11 -4.43
C LYS A 359 15.52 -24.83 -3.86
N ILE A 360 14.76 -25.56 -4.68
CA ILE A 360 13.58 -26.33 -4.25
C ILE A 360 13.98 -27.39 -3.21
N LEU A 361 15.09 -28.11 -3.44
CA LEU A 361 15.57 -29.12 -2.51
C LEU A 361 16.05 -28.50 -1.18
N GLU A 362 16.66 -27.33 -1.22
CA GLU A 362 17.02 -26.55 -0.03
C GLU A 362 15.77 -26.13 0.75
N ASN A 363 14.76 -25.58 0.08
CA ASN A 363 13.48 -25.20 0.67
C ASN A 363 12.76 -26.44 1.29
N GLU A 364 12.72 -27.57 0.58
CA GLU A 364 12.16 -28.84 1.09
C GLU A 364 12.86 -29.29 2.37
N LYS A 365 14.20 -29.26 2.37
CA LYS A 365 15.02 -29.62 3.55
C LYS A 365 14.75 -28.69 4.71
N GLU A 366 14.68 -27.40 4.46
CA GLU A 366 14.38 -26.38 5.47
C GLU A 366 12.97 -26.56 6.03
N ARG A 367 11.95 -26.70 5.17
CA ARG A 367 10.56 -26.94 5.58
C ARG A 367 10.43 -28.20 6.45
N LYS A 368 11.07 -29.31 6.04
CA LYS A 368 11.07 -30.57 6.82
C LYS A 368 11.77 -30.41 8.18
N ALA A 369 12.87 -29.65 8.24
CA ALA A 369 13.55 -29.35 9.48
C ALA A 369 12.68 -28.45 10.39
N ILE A 370 12.01 -27.46 9.81
CA ILE A 370 11.09 -26.55 10.52
C ILE A 370 9.87 -27.30 11.03
N SER A 371 9.25 -28.19 10.22
CA SER A 371 8.03 -28.93 10.62
C SER A 371 8.24 -29.80 11.87
N GLY A 372 9.41 -30.39 12.01
CA GLY A 372 9.76 -31.14 13.22
C GLY A 372 9.88 -30.25 14.47
N VAL A 373 10.44 -29.05 14.29
CA VAL A 373 10.56 -28.05 15.37
C VAL A 373 9.19 -27.41 15.66
N GLN A 374 8.40 -27.08 14.61
CA GLN A 374 7.04 -26.57 14.76
C GLN A 374 6.13 -27.52 15.52
N LYS A 375 6.21 -28.83 15.22
CA LYS A 375 5.39 -29.81 15.95
C LYS A 375 5.69 -29.80 17.43
N LYS A 376 6.99 -29.77 17.81
CA LYS A 376 7.41 -29.62 19.21
C LYS A 376 7.01 -28.26 19.79
N ALA A 377 7.19 -27.19 19.02
CA ALA A 377 6.85 -25.85 19.43
C ALA A 377 5.32 -25.66 19.62
N ARG A 378 4.49 -26.23 18.73
CA ARG A 378 3.03 -26.29 18.88
C ARG A 378 2.59 -27.13 20.08
N GLU A 379 3.27 -28.23 20.39
CA GLU A 379 3.00 -29.02 21.59
C GLU A 379 3.33 -28.21 22.86
N ILE A 380 4.45 -27.48 22.84
CA ILE A 380 4.85 -26.57 23.91
C ILE A 380 3.86 -25.40 24.00
N ALA A 381 3.52 -24.75 22.88
CA ALA A 381 2.56 -23.65 22.82
C ALA A 381 1.14 -24.07 23.27
N LYS A 382 0.68 -25.27 22.90
CA LYS A 382 -0.59 -25.84 23.41
C LYS A 382 -0.55 -26.09 24.92
N LYS A 383 0.56 -26.60 25.44
CA LYS A 383 0.75 -26.78 26.89
C LYS A 383 0.83 -25.44 27.63
N VAL A 384 1.44 -24.44 27.01
CA VAL A 384 1.61 -23.08 27.55
C VAL A 384 0.35 -22.23 27.33
N SER A 385 -0.42 -22.42 26.23
CA SER A 385 -1.65 -21.64 25.95
C SER A 385 -2.75 -21.87 26.99
N LEU A 386 -2.81 -23.03 27.59
CA LEU A 386 -3.72 -23.31 28.72
C LEU A 386 -3.35 -22.53 30.01
N ASN A 387 -2.11 -22.02 30.10
CA ASN A 387 -1.60 -21.23 31.23
C ASN A 387 -0.82 -19.98 30.79
N ASN A 388 -1.02 -19.47 29.58
CA ASN A 388 -0.17 -18.41 29.02
C ASN A 388 -0.44 -17.06 29.69
N LYS A 389 0.42 -16.70 30.63
CA LYS A 389 0.43 -15.38 31.28
C LYS A 389 0.84 -14.24 30.34
N LYS A 390 1.39 -14.53 29.14
CA LYS A 390 1.92 -13.54 28.18
C LYS A 390 0.84 -12.99 27.24
N LEU A 391 -0.12 -13.82 26.81
CA LEU A 391 -1.23 -13.37 25.96
C LEU A 391 -2.48 -13.12 26.80
N ARG A 392 -2.96 -11.90 26.77
CA ARG A 392 -4.30 -11.50 27.24
C ARG A 392 -5.16 -11.27 26.02
N ASP A 393 -5.81 -12.33 25.56
CA ASP A 393 -6.57 -12.33 24.30
C ASP A 393 -7.85 -11.47 24.34
N CYS A 394 -8.37 -11.11 23.18
CA CYS A 394 -9.68 -10.50 22.99
C CYS A 394 -10.71 -11.56 22.55
N LYS A 395 -11.97 -11.17 22.50
CA LYS A 395 -13.06 -12.09 22.14
C LYS A 395 -13.36 -12.14 20.64
N ILE A 396 -13.10 -11.08 19.92
CA ILE A 396 -13.39 -10.94 18.49
C ILE A 396 -12.05 -10.84 17.74
N HIS A 397 -11.88 -11.71 16.75
CA HIS A 397 -10.69 -11.76 15.91
C HIS A 397 -11.04 -11.38 14.46
N LEU A 398 -10.03 -11.05 13.66
CA LEU A 398 -10.19 -10.69 12.24
C LEU A 398 -10.86 -11.80 11.41
N CYS A 399 -10.56 -13.06 11.74
CA CYS A 399 -11.12 -14.23 11.06
C CYS A 399 -12.56 -14.56 11.47
N ASP A 400 -13.13 -13.89 12.46
CA ASP A 400 -14.48 -14.13 12.94
C ASP A 400 -15.52 -13.50 11.99
N LYS A 401 -16.67 -14.15 11.85
CA LYS A 401 -17.83 -13.58 11.15
C LYS A 401 -18.56 -12.58 12.05
N ASN A 402 -17.94 -11.44 12.29
CA ASN A 402 -18.44 -10.39 13.17
C ASN A 402 -18.23 -9.02 12.53
N ASP A 403 -19.20 -8.12 12.60
CA ASP A 403 -19.12 -6.78 12.02
C ASP A 403 -17.97 -5.93 12.60
N ARG A 404 -17.50 -6.29 13.81
CA ARG A 404 -16.41 -5.63 14.50
C ARG A 404 -15.05 -6.34 14.34
N ALA A 405 -14.94 -7.33 13.46
CA ALA A 405 -13.70 -8.09 13.24
C ALA A 405 -12.54 -7.18 12.83
N GLU A 406 -12.80 -6.15 12.02
CA GLU A 406 -11.80 -5.16 11.59
C GLU A 406 -11.28 -4.25 12.72
N GLU A 407 -11.99 -4.17 13.86
CA GLU A 407 -11.53 -3.46 15.04
C GLU A 407 -10.49 -4.26 15.86
N SER A 408 -10.31 -5.55 15.55
CA SER A 408 -9.42 -6.44 16.31
C SER A 408 -7.98 -5.97 16.26
N MET A 409 -7.32 -5.93 17.43
CA MET A 409 -5.93 -5.51 17.51
C MET A 409 -5.20 -6.19 18.67
N ILE A 410 -3.88 -6.30 18.52
CA ILE A 410 -2.98 -6.82 19.56
C ILE A 410 -1.87 -5.82 19.85
N PHE A 411 -1.65 -5.51 21.12
CA PHE A 411 -0.54 -4.71 21.59
C PHE A 411 0.62 -5.62 22.02
N ILE A 412 1.77 -5.46 21.38
CA ILE A 412 3.02 -6.12 21.75
C ILE A 412 3.78 -5.17 22.67
N THR A 413 3.94 -5.54 23.94
CA THR A 413 4.48 -4.66 24.99
C THR A 413 5.79 -5.16 25.55
N GLU A 414 6.61 -4.24 26.05
CA GLU A 414 7.78 -4.54 26.84
C GLU A 414 7.40 -4.83 28.29
N GLY A 415 7.60 -6.07 28.72
CA GLY A 415 7.46 -6.46 30.13
C GLY A 415 6.03 -6.45 30.67
N ASN A 416 5.94 -6.78 31.96
CA ASN A 416 4.65 -6.97 32.62
C ASN A 416 4.00 -5.67 33.11
N SER A 417 4.76 -4.60 33.30
CA SER A 417 4.22 -3.33 33.83
C SER A 417 3.33 -2.63 32.79
N ALA A 418 3.86 -2.38 31.59
CA ALA A 418 3.10 -1.81 30.48
C ALA A 418 1.90 -2.71 30.09
N SER A 419 2.15 -4.03 29.97
CA SER A 419 1.11 -5.04 29.75
C SER A 419 -0.01 -4.97 30.78
N GLY A 420 0.32 -4.75 32.06
CA GLY A 420 -0.64 -4.64 33.15
C GLY A 420 -1.55 -3.42 33.03
N SER A 421 -1.00 -2.26 32.69
CA SER A 421 -1.76 -1.01 32.50
C SER A 421 -2.71 -1.13 31.30
N ILE A 422 -2.22 -1.60 30.15
CA ILE A 422 -3.06 -1.81 28.96
C ILE A 422 -4.14 -2.86 29.23
N THR A 423 -3.81 -3.98 29.90
CA THR A 423 -4.77 -5.05 30.18
C THR A 423 -5.96 -4.56 31.02
N LYS A 424 -5.74 -3.62 31.93
CA LYS A 424 -6.80 -3.06 32.79
C LYS A 424 -7.71 -2.08 32.05
N SER A 425 -7.19 -1.37 31.04
CA SER A 425 -7.89 -0.29 30.32
C SER A 425 -8.44 -0.71 28.97
N ARG A 426 -8.01 -1.83 28.42
CA ARG A 426 -8.35 -2.28 27.07
C ARG A 426 -9.81 -2.63 26.87
N ASN A 427 -10.29 -2.53 25.65
CA ASN A 427 -11.54 -3.14 25.24
C ASN A 427 -11.35 -4.66 25.09
N VAL A 428 -11.90 -5.43 26.02
CA VAL A 428 -11.77 -6.90 26.03
C VAL A 428 -12.40 -7.56 24.79
N GLN A 429 -13.30 -6.88 24.09
CA GLN A 429 -13.94 -7.45 22.89
C GLN A 429 -12.96 -7.49 21.71
N THR A 430 -12.20 -6.43 21.48
CA THR A 430 -11.41 -6.25 20.24
C THR A 430 -9.91 -6.01 20.47
N GLN A 431 -9.46 -5.84 21.73
CA GLN A 431 -8.06 -5.54 22.05
C GLN A 431 -7.41 -6.66 22.84
N ALA A 432 -6.33 -7.21 22.30
CA ALA A 432 -5.47 -8.20 22.94
C ALA A 432 -4.14 -7.58 23.37
N VAL A 433 -3.43 -8.20 24.31
CA VAL A 433 -2.10 -7.77 24.75
C VAL A 433 -1.17 -8.97 24.80
N PHE A 434 0.02 -8.82 24.21
CA PHE A 434 1.11 -9.78 24.28
C PHE A 434 2.31 -9.14 24.96
N SER A 435 2.81 -9.76 26.04
CA SER A 435 3.92 -9.26 26.83
C SER A 435 5.21 -9.97 26.47
N LEU A 436 6.21 -9.23 25.97
CA LEU A 436 7.57 -9.71 25.75
C LEU A 436 8.32 -9.85 27.08
N ARG A 437 9.25 -10.78 27.15
CA ARG A 437 10.09 -10.98 28.33
C ARG A 437 11.51 -10.49 28.04
N GLY A 438 11.73 -9.21 28.26
CA GLY A 438 13.01 -8.56 27.96
C GLY A 438 13.21 -8.26 26.48
N LYS A 439 14.45 -7.97 26.09
CA LYS A 439 14.80 -7.67 24.70
C LYS A 439 14.69 -8.91 23.82
N PRO A 440 13.94 -8.85 22.71
CA PRO A 440 13.86 -9.95 21.75
C PRO A 440 15.19 -10.26 21.09
N LEU A 441 15.32 -11.46 20.53
CA LEU A 441 16.47 -11.85 19.73
C LEU A 441 16.61 -10.97 18.49
N ASN A 442 17.83 -10.51 18.18
CA ASN A 442 18.12 -9.93 16.88
C ASN A 442 18.07 -11.02 15.80
N CYS A 443 17.06 -10.95 14.94
CA CYS A 443 16.80 -11.96 13.92
C CYS A 443 17.58 -11.75 12.63
N PHE A 444 18.25 -10.61 12.45
CA PHE A 444 18.93 -10.29 11.19
C PHE A 444 19.98 -11.36 10.84
N GLY A 445 19.93 -11.87 9.63
CA GLY A 445 20.84 -12.90 9.14
C GLY A 445 20.62 -14.31 9.72
N LEU A 446 19.58 -14.51 10.54
CA LEU A 446 19.24 -15.82 11.09
C LEU A 446 18.25 -16.57 10.19
N THR A 447 18.29 -17.90 10.29
CA THR A 447 17.30 -18.75 9.58
C THR A 447 15.98 -18.80 10.34
N LYS A 448 14.89 -19.07 9.63
CA LYS A 448 13.53 -19.20 10.20
C LYS A 448 13.48 -20.29 11.31
N LYS A 449 14.32 -21.31 11.25
CA LYS A 449 14.44 -22.35 12.28
C LYS A 449 14.82 -21.77 13.65
N VAL A 450 15.81 -20.87 13.70
CA VAL A 450 16.28 -20.26 14.95
C VAL A 450 15.18 -19.42 15.60
N VAL A 451 14.36 -18.77 14.76
CA VAL A 451 13.21 -17.98 15.22
C VAL A 451 12.14 -18.88 15.85
N TYR A 452 11.87 -20.05 15.28
CA TYR A 452 10.95 -21.02 15.88
C TYR A 452 11.48 -21.66 17.18
N ASP A 453 12.79 -21.83 17.30
CA ASP A 453 13.42 -22.33 18.52
C ASP A 453 13.39 -21.28 19.64
N ASN A 454 13.19 -19.99 19.32
CA ASN A 454 13.03 -18.92 20.31
C ASN A 454 11.62 -18.91 20.88
N GLU A 455 11.48 -19.06 22.20
CA GLU A 455 10.19 -19.17 22.88
C GLU A 455 9.28 -17.93 22.65
N GLU A 456 9.87 -16.72 22.71
CA GLU A 456 9.12 -15.46 22.58
C GLU A 456 8.50 -15.33 21.18
N PHE A 457 9.33 -15.52 20.14
CA PHE A 457 8.87 -15.42 18.76
C PHE A 457 7.93 -16.55 18.36
N ASN A 458 8.16 -17.76 18.89
CA ASN A 458 7.26 -18.88 18.64
C ASN A 458 5.86 -18.62 19.23
N LEU A 459 5.80 -18.12 20.47
CA LEU A 459 4.52 -17.78 21.11
C LEU A 459 3.83 -16.59 20.40
N LEU A 460 4.58 -15.60 19.91
CA LEU A 460 4.05 -14.46 19.17
C LEU A 460 3.47 -14.91 17.82
N GLN A 461 4.20 -15.74 17.06
CA GLN A 461 3.70 -16.30 15.79
C GLN A 461 2.39 -17.07 15.99
N ALA A 462 2.34 -17.92 17.02
CA ALA A 462 1.15 -18.67 17.37
C ALA A 462 -0.01 -17.76 17.81
N ALA A 463 0.29 -16.68 18.55
CA ALA A 463 -0.72 -15.68 18.94
C ALA A 463 -1.31 -14.95 17.73
N LEU A 464 -0.48 -14.60 16.74
CA LEU A 464 -0.89 -13.91 15.51
C LEU A 464 -1.49 -14.87 14.48
N ASN A 465 -1.17 -16.16 14.54
CA ASN A 465 -1.54 -17.20 13.57
C ASN A 465 -1.03 -16.91 12.15
N ILE A 466 0.24 -16.53 12.04
CA ILE A 466 0.92 -16.17 10.78
C ILE A 466 1.96 -17.22 10.34
N GLU A 467 1.91 -18.42 10.88
CA GLU A 467 2.92 -19.44 10.63
C GLU A 467 2.92 -19.98 9.19
N GLU A 468 1.74 -20.16 8.61
CA GLU A 468 1.55 -20.78 7.29
C GLU A 468 1.24 -19.74 6.22
N ASP A 469 0.29 -18.86 6.47
CA ASP A 469 -0.15 -17.80 5.57
C ASP A 469 -0.77 -16.63 6.34
N MET A 470 -1.17 -15.58 5.63
CA MET A 470 -1.85 -14.42 6.19
C MET A 470 -3.38 -14.56 6.23
N ASP A 471 -3.94 -15.59 5.60
CA ASP A 471 -5.39 -15.75 5.43
C ASP A 471 -6.11 -15.96 6.77
N ASN A 472 -5.37 -16.44 7.76
CA ASN A 472 -5.85 -16.72 9.11
C ASN A 472 -5.29 -15.75 10.18
N LEU A 473 -4.81 -14.58 9.78
CA LEU A 473 -4.33 -13.55 10.72
C LEU A 473 -5.45 -13.22 11.72
N ARG A 474 -5.10 -13.28 13.02
CA ARG A 474 -6.11 -13.13 14.08
C ARG A 474 -6.47 -11.68 14.39
N TYR A 475 -5.60 -10.74 14.14
CA TYR A 475 -5.80 -9.34 14.51
C TYR A 475 -5.57 -8.42 13.32
N ASN A 476 -6.51 -7.53 13.05
CA ASN A 476 -6.38 -6.55 11.96
C ASN A 476 -5.21 -5.57 12.18
N LYS A 477 -4.94 -5.22 13.45
CA LYS A 477 -3.81 -4.34 13.77
C LYS A 477 -2.87 -5.03 14.74
N VAL A 478 -1.61 -5.14 14.35
CA VAL A 478 -0.49 -5.60 15.19
C VAL A 478 0.30 -4.36 15.60
N ILE A 479 0.24 -4.01 16.88
CA ILE A 479 0.70 -2.72 17.38
C ILE A 479 1.90 -2.94 18.30
N ILE A 480 3.07 -2.41 17.93
CA ILE A 480 4.25 -2.39 18.77
C ILE A 480 4.09 -1.24 19.77
N ALA A 481 3.96 -1.56 21.04
CA ALA A 481 3.77 -0.62 22.14
C ALA A 481 4.94 -0.73 23.14
N THR A 482 5.99 0.05 22.88
CA THR A 482 7.22 0.09 23.68
C THR A 482 7.39 1.43 24.36
N ASP A 483 8.21 1.47 25.40
CA ASP A 483 8.56 2.70 26.09
C ASP A 483 9.22 3.72 25.15
N ALA A 484 9.13 5.00 25.47
CA ALA A 484 9.70 6.08 24.66
C ALA A 484 11.20 6.30 24.94
N ASP A 485 11.84 5.40 25.68
CA ASP A 485 13.26 5.45 25.99
C ASP A 485 14.12 4.69 24.96
N VAL A 486 15.43 4.68 25.18
CA VAL A 486 16.41 4.03 24.28
C VAL A 486 16.19 2.52 24.20
N ASP A 487 15.80 1.88 25.31
CA ASP A 487 15.57 0.44 25.36
C ASP A 487 14.29 0.07 24.60
N GLY A 488 13.22 0.85 24.76
CA GLY A 488 11.98 0.68 24.01
C GLY A 488 12.17 0.92 22.52
N MET A 489 12.98 1.91 22.11
CA MET A 489 13.35 2.10 20.69
C MET A 489 14.11 0.90 20.13
N HIS A 490 15.01 0.30 20.90
CA HIS A 490 15.75 -0.89 20.50
C HIS A 490 14.81 -2.10 20.33
N ILE A 491 13.90 -2.33 21.28
CA ILE A 491 12.90 -3.40 21.19
C ILE A 491 12.01 -3.20 19.97
N ARG A 492 11.58 -1.96 19.68
CA ARG A 492 10.83 -1.62 18.48
C ARG A 492 11.56 -2.03 17.20
N LEU A 493 12.86 -1.69 17.11
CA LEU A 493 13.69 -2.05 15.97
C LEU A 493 13.88 -3.57 15.84
N LEU A 494 14.08 -4.29 16.94
CA LEU A 494 14.16 -5.76 16.94
C LEU A 494 12.86 -6.42 16.47
N MET A 495 11.71 -5.89 16.90
CA MET A 495 10.39 -6.37 16.45
C MET A 495 10.15 -6.07 14.98
N MET A 496 10.50 -4.86 14.52
CA MET A 496 10.41 -4.53 13.08
C MET A 496 11.30 -5.45 12.25
N THR A 497 12.54 -5.74 12.70
CA THR A 497 13.45 -6.68 12.03
C THR A 497 12.82 -8.07 11.89
N PHE A 498 12.17 -8.56 12.94
CA PHE A 498 11.45 -9.83 12.92
C PHE A 498 10.36 -9.86 11.83
N PHE A 499 9.51 -8.84 11.77
CA PHE A 499 8.45 -8.77 10.75
C PHE A 499 9.02 -8.54 9.34
N LEU A 500 9.99 -7.64 9.18
CA LEU A 500 10.60 -7.35 7.88
C LEU A 500 11.28 -8.57 7.26
N GLN A 501 11.96 -9.36 8.07
CA GLN A 501 12.73 -10.50 7.58
C GLN A 501 11.89 -11.75 7.36
N PHE A 502 10.93 -12.05 8.24
CA PHE A 502 10.22 -13.35 8.22
C PHE A 502 8.76 -13.25 7.84
N PHE A 503 8.12 -12.09 8.04
CA PHE A 503 6.70 -11.86 7.80
C PHE A 503 6.43 -10.50 7.14
N PRO A 504 7.11 -10.19 6.01
CA PRO A 504 6.95 -8.89 5.34
C PRO A 504 5.51 -8.63 4.89
N ASP A 505 4.71 -9.67 4.68
CA ASP A 505 3.32 -9.54 4.26
C ASP A 505 2.43 -8.91 5.34
N VAL A 506 2.77 -9.05 6.63
CA VAL A 506 2.10 -8.32 7.72
C VAL A 506 2.21 -6.81 7.51
N ILE A 507 3.36 -6.34 6.99
CA ILE A 507 3.60 -4.93 6.70
C ILE A 507 2.98 -4.54 5.37
N ARG A 508 3.20 -5.32 4.29
CA ARG A 508 2.68 -5.05 2.95
C ARG A 508 1.15 -4.95 2.91
N GLN A 509 0.47 -5.78 3.69
CA GLN A 509 -0.99 -5.73 3.82
C GLN A 509 -1.47 -4.66 4.80
N GLY A 510 -0.54 -3.96 5.45
CA GLY A 510 -0.83 -2.80 6.27
C GLY A 510 -1.33 -3.11 7.68
N HIS A 511 -0.93 -4.24 8.24
CA HIS A 511 -1.34 -4.68 9.57
C HIS A 511 -0.38 -4.28 10.70
N LEU A 512 0.85 -3.82 10.41
CA LEU A 512 1.83 -3.46 11.43
C LEU A 512 1.81 -1.96 11.74
N TYR A 513 1.75 -1.64 13.04
CA TYR A 513 1.71 -0.27 13.56
C TYR A 513 2.65 -0.09 14.75
N VAL A 514 3.02 1.16 15.02
CA VAL A 514 3.71 1.60 16.24
C VAL A 514 2.77 2.51 17.00
N LEU A 515 2.60 2.26 18.31
CA LEU A 515 1.82 3.13 19.17
C LEU A 515 2.63 4.39 19.50
N GLN A 516 2.07 5.56 19.20
CA GLN A 516 2.59 6.81 19.76
C GLN A 516 2.12 6.94 21.20
N THR A 517 3.07 7.14 22.10
CA THR A 517 2.81 7.32 23.53
C THR A 517 3.17 8.75 23.94
N PRO A 518 2.38 9.40 24.81
CA PRO A 518 2.69 10.76 25.23
C PRO A 518 4.03 10.79 25.98
N LEU A 519 4.84 11.81 25.70
CA LEU A 519 6.10 12.09 26.37
C LEU A 519 5.91 12.91 27.63
N PHE A 520 4.87 13.79 27.61
CA PHE A 520 4.59 14.70 28.70
C PHE A 520 3.10 14.75 29.01
N ARG A 521 2.79 14.98 30.29
CA ARG A 521 1.48 15.41 30.76
C ARG A 521 1.61 16.82 31.33
N VAL A 522 0.84 17.75 30.79
CA VAL A 522 0.71 19.11 31.26
C VAL A 522 -0.70 19.29 31.79
N ARG A 523 -0.86 19.62 33.07
CA ARG A 523 -2.17 19.75 33.70
C ARG A 523 -2.26 20.97 34.61
N ASN A 524 -3.46 21.44 34.78
CA ASN A 524 -3.85 22.36 35.84
C ASN A 524 -5.10 21.80 36.55
N LYS A 525 -5.72 22.59 37.46
CA LYS A 525 -6.93 22.14 38.18
C LYS A 525 -8.17 21.93 37.29
N LYS A 526 -8.15 22.41 36.03
CA LYS A 526 -9.31 22.41 35.13
C LYS A 526 -9.16 21.46 33.97
N GLU A 527 -7.93 21.24 33.45
CA GLU A 527 -7.69 20.48 32.24
C GLU A 527 -6.34 19.74 32.30
N THR A 528 -6.27 18.64 31.54
CA THR A 528 -5.07 17.83 31.38
C THR A 528 -4.79 17.68 29.88
N HIS A 529 -3.56 17.95 29.46
CA HIS A 529 -3.07 17.78 28.09
C HIS A 529 -1.96 16.75 28.06
N TYR A 530 -2.07 15.80 27.14
CA TYR A 530 -1.04 14.82 26.85
C TYR A 530 -0.32 15.24 25.58
N CYS A 531 0.99 15.36 25.66
CA CYS A 531 1.84 15.94 24.63
C CYS A 531 2.82 14.89 24.10
N TYR A 532 2.91 14.79 22.79
CA TYR A 532 3.71 13.79 22.06
C TYR A 532 4.99 14.41 21.49
N SER A 533 5.12 15.74 21.54
CA SER A 533 6.31 16.48 21.15
C SER A 533 6.59 17.62 22.12
N GLU A 534 7.78 18.20 22.02
CA GLU A 534 8.16 19.38 22.78
C GLU A 534 7.28 20.60 22.43
N GLU A 535 6.93 20.75 21.14
CA GLU A 535 6.05 21.82 20.66
C GLU A 535 4.61 21.69 21.23
N GLU A 536 4.08 20.45 21.28
CA GLU A 536 2.78 20.21 21.92
C GLU A 536 2.84 20.56 23.41
N LYS A 537 3.94 20.23 24.09
CA LYS A 537 4.17 20.60 25.51
C LYS A 537 4.13 22.11 25.70
N GLN A 538 4.86 22.89 24.88
CA GLN A 538 4.89 24.34 24.98
C GLN A 538 3.49 24.95 24.77
N ARG A 539 2.77 24.48 23.76
CA ARG A 539 1.37 24.92 23.52
C ARG A 539 0.45 24.58 24.70
N ALA A 540 0.63 23.44 25.33
CA ALA A 540 -0.14 23.02 26.48
C ALA A 540 0.20 23.87 27.73
N ILE A 541 1.47 24.23 27.95
CA ILE A 541 1.90 25.12 29.03
C ILE A 541 1.23 26.50 28.90
N ILE A 542 1.21 27.06 27.68
CA ILE A 542 0.56 28.33 27.41
C ILE A 542 -0.94 28.27 27.74
N LYS A 543 -1.63 27.19 27.39
CA LYS A 543 -3.04 26.99 27.68
C LYS A 543 -3.32 26.80 29.17
N CYS A 544 -2.52 26.02 29.85
CA CYS A 544 -2.68 25.78 31.29
C CYS A 544 -2.27 26.97 32.17
N GLY A 545 -1.49 27.90 31.64
CA GLY A 545 -1.04 29.11 32.31
C GLY A 545 -0.02 28.84 33.43
N SER A 546 0.16 29.83 34.31
CA SER A 546 1.19 29.83 35.38
C SER A 546 1.04 28.71 36.44
N THR A 547 -0.06 27.97 36.42
CA THR A 547 -0.34 26.87 37.35
C THR A 547 -0.12 25.50 36.68
N ALA A 548 0.55 25.44 35.54
CA ALA A 548 0.81 24.22 34.81
C ALA A 548 1.77 23.31 35.61
N GLU A 549 1.33 22.07 35.87
CA GLU A 549 2.15 21.00 36.41
C GLU A 549 2.57 20.09 35.27
N ILE A 550 3.88 19.88 35.10
CA ILE A 550 4.44 19.10 34.01
C ILE A 550 4.99 17.78 34.56
N THR A 551 4.57 16.67 33.98
CA THR A 551 5.10 15.33 34.25
C THR A 551 5.69 14.77 32.95
N ARG A 552 6.94 14.30 33.00
CA ARG A 552 7.55 13.56 31.89
C ARG A 552 7.35 12.06 32.12
N PHE A 553 6.84 11.33 31.14
CA PHE A 553 6.75 9.88 31.16
C PHE A 553 8.04 9.28 30.61
N LYS A 554 8.66 8.39 31.35
CA LYS A 554 9.85 7.65 30.91
C LYS A 554 9.47 6.30 30.31
N GLY A 555 8.40 5.68 30.82
CA GLY A 555 7.89 4.41 30.33
C GLY A 555 6.38 4.27 30.46
N LEU A 556 5.81 3.33 29.71
CA LEU A 556 4.37 3.03 29.68
C LEU A 556 3.83 2.59 31.05
N GLY A 557 4.70 2.00 31.88
CA GLY A 557 4.32 1.56 33.23
C GLY A 557 4.08 2.70 34.22
N GLU A 558 4.50 3.93 33.90
CA GLU A 558 4.27 5.12 34.73
C GLU A 558 2.89 5.77 34.50
N ILE A 559 2.23 5.37 33.39
CA ILE A 559 0.90 5.85 33.03
C ILE A 559 -0.14 5.01 33.75
N SER A 560 -1.04 5.67 34.48
CA SER A 560 -2.12 4.96 35.19
C SER A 560 -3.06 4.25 34.20
N PRO A 561 -3.70 3.13 34.57
CA PRO A 561 -4.64 2.45 33.69
C PRO A 561 -5.78 3.34 33.19
N GLU A 562 -6.25 4.27 34.01
CA GLU A 562 -7.32 5.21 33.65
C GLU A 562 -6.88 6.17 32.56
N GLU A 563 -5.65 6.71 32.68
CA GLU A 563 -5.05 7.57 31.64
C GLU A 563 -4.75 6.76 30.37
N PHE A 564 -4.30 5.51 30.52
CA PHE A 564 -3.98 4.66 29.38
C PHE A 564 -5.19 4.40 28.48
N GLY A 565 -6.38 4.31 29.04
CA GLY A 565 -7.64 4.16 28.30
C GLY A 565 -7.87 5.24 27.23
N GLU A 566 -7.36 6.45 27.45
CA GLU A 566 -7.44 7.53 26.44
C GLU A 566 -6.52 7.30 25.25
N PHE A 567 -5.36 6.66 25.46
CA PHE A 567 -4.33 6.48 24.42
C PHE A 567 -4.55 5.24 23.56
N ILE A 568 -5.32 4.29 24.02
CA ILE A 568 -5.67 3.05 23.30
C ILE A 568 -7.14 3.01 22.86
N GLY A 569 -7.91 4.08 23.14
CA GLY A 569 -9.30 4.30 22.73
C GLY A 569 -9.43 5.06 21.43
N GLU A 570 -10.48 5.88 21.31
CA GLU A 570 -10.78 6.68 20.09
C GLU A 570 -9.69 7.70 19.71
N LYS A 571 -8.91 8.17 20.70
CA LYS A 571 -7.83 9.13 20.49
C LYS A 571 -6.47 8.47 20.23
N MET A 572 -6.44 7.16 20.00
CA MET A 572 -5.22 6.40 19.78
C MET A 572 -4.47 6.93 18.55
N ARG A 573 -3.17 7.25 18.72
CA ARG A 573 -2.29 7.65 17.63
C ARG A 573 -1.42 6.47 17.23
N LEU A 574 -1.50 6.07 15.96
CA LEU A 574 -0.77 4.95 15.40
C LEU A 574 0.05 5.39 14.18
N ASP A 575 1.33 5.07 14.20
CA ASP A 575 2.20 5.17 13.04
C ASP A 575 2.14 3.84 12.27
N LYS A 576 1.60 3.86 11.06
CA LYS A 576 1.56 2.68 10.20
C LYS A 576 2.95 2.39 9.66
N VAL A 577 3.46 1.20 9.90
CA VAL A 577 4.71 0.74 9.28
C VAL A 577 4.43 0.44 7.81
N ARG A 578 5.22 1.02 6.93
CA ARG A 578 5.07 0.86 5.47
C ARG A 578 6.36 0.33 4.88
N LEU A 579 6.21 -0.45 3.83
CA LEU A 579 7.28 -0.82 2.94
C LEU A 579 6.98 -0.17 1.60
N THR A 580 7.81 0.76 1.20
CA THR A 580 7.85 1.22 -0.18
C THR A 580 8.68 0.25 -1.00
N LYS A 581 8.44 0.18 -2.30
CA LYS A 581 9.16 -0.77 -3.17
C LYS A 581 10.63 -0.42 -3.34
N ASP A 582 10.98 0.84 -3.13
CA ASP A 582 12.33 1.37 -3.30
C ASP A 582 13.14 1.35 -1.98
N ASP A 583 12.55 0.90 -0.87
CA ASP A 583 13.29 0.79 0.39
C ASP A 583 14.36 -0.29 0.29
N PRO A 584 15.65 0.04 0.43
CA PRO A 584 16.74 -0.92 0.49
C PRO A 584 16.72 -1.66 1.84
N ILE A 585 15.69 -2.51 2.04
CA ILE A 585 15.39 -3.15 3.33
C ILE A 585 16.60 -3.92 3.84
N HIS A 586 17.27 -4.66 2.95
CA HIS A 586 18.44 -5.45 3.33
C HIS A 586 19.57 -4.57 3.82
N ASP A 587 19.90 -3.51 3.09
CA ASP A 587 20.97 -2.57 3.44
C ASP A 587 20.66 -1.81 4.73
N MET A 588 19.40 -1.41 4.91
CA MET A 588 18.93 -0.78 6.16
C MET A 588 19.03 -1.75 7.33
N LEU A 589 18.59 -2.99 7.18
CA LEU A 589 18.70 -3.99 8.24
C LEU A 589 20.15 -4.36 8.49
N GLU A 590 20.99 -4.47 7.48
CA GLU A 590 22.43 -4.71 7.64
C GLU A 590 23.10 -3.53 8.35
N PHE A 591 22.76 -2.30 8.00
CA PHE A 591 23.27 -1.10 8.65
C PHE A 591 22.87 -1.05 10.13
N TYR A 592 21.59 -1.19 10.46
CA TYR A 592 21.09 -1.04 11.85
C TYR A 592 21.28 -2.30 12.70
N MET A 593 21.14 -3.50 12.14
CA MET A 593 21.05 -4.77 12.88
C MET A 593 22.20 -5.73 12.55
N GLY A 594 22.97 -5.47 11.50
CA GLY A 594 24.13 -6.26 11.10
C GLY A 594 25.36 -6.04 11.99
N LYS A 595 26.48 -6.61 11.56
CA LYS A 595 27.77 -6.55 12.28
C LYS A 595 28.60 -5.29 11.97
N ASN A 596 28.10 -4.41 11.11
CA ASN A 596 28.81 -3.19 10.68
C ASN A 596 28.75 -2.11 11.78
N THR A 597 29.71 -2.18 12.72
CA THR A 597 29.80 -1.23 13.84
C THR A 597 30.47 0.08 13.43
N PHE A 598 31.38 0.06 12.46
CA PHE A 598 32.16 1.23 12.06
C PHE A 598 31.30 2.32 11.41
N ASP A 599 30.48 1.96 10.44
CA ASP A 599 29.60 2.93 9.76
C ASP A 599 28.54 3.48 10.71
N ARG A 600 28.01 2.66 11.63
CA ARG A 600 27.09 3.14 12.69
C ARG A 600 27.77 4.12 13.65
N GLN A 601 29.01 3.88 14.03
CA GLN A 601 29.78 4.82 14.87
C GLN A 601 29.96 6.16 14.15
N ASN A 602 30.37 6.13 12.89
CA ASN A 602 30.51 7.33 12.07
C ASN A 602 29.19 8.07 11.90
N PHE A 603 28.09 7.33 11.67
CA PHE A 603 26.76 7.93 11.59
C PHE A 603 26.36 8.62 12.90
N ILE A 604 26.58 7.97 14.04
CA ILE A 604 26.30 8.56 15.35
C ILE A 604 27.14 9.82 15.58
N ILE A 605 28.45 9.76 15.29
CA ILE A 605 29.36 10.90 15.48
C ILE A 605 28.94 12.09 14.59
N ASN A 606 28.58 11.82 13.33
CA ASN A 606 28.21 12.87 12.37
C ASN A 606 26.82 13.48 12.65
N ASN A 607 25.95 12.77 13.38
CA ASN A 607 24.60 13.23 13.69
C ASN A 607 24.41 13.54 15.18
N LEU A 608 25.49 13.51 15.98
CA LEU A 608 25.42 13.83 17.41
C LEU A 608 25.14 15.32 17.58
N ARG A 609 24.01 15.66 18.17
CA ARG A 609 23.72 17.02 18.60
C ARG A 609 24.13 17.17 20.06
N ILE A 610 25.02 18.12 20.33
CA ILE A 610 25.47 18.43 21.69
C ILE A 610 24.37 19.26 22.37
N GLU A 611 24.05 18.97 23.62
CA GLU A 611 22.99 19.62 24.39
C GLU A 611 23.23 21.14 24.57
N GLU A 612 24.48 21.60 24.47
CA GLU A 612 24.87 23.01 24.47
C GLU A 612 24.22 23.83 23.33
N ASP A 613 24.00 23.24 22.16
CA ASP A 613 23.35 23.90 21.03
C ASP A 613 21.85 24.18 21.30
N LEU A 614 21.23 23.45 22.23
CA LEU A 614 19.85 23.68 22.65
C LEU A 614 19.74 24.83 23.66
N ILE A 615 20.77 25.05 24.47
CA ILE A 615 20.84 26.12 25.48
C ILE A 615 21.05 27.48 24.77
N GLU A 616 21.98 27.57 23.81
CA GLU A 616 22.19 28.79 23.02
C GLU A 616 20.97 29.22 22.21
N ASN A 617 20.18 28.29 21.72
CA ASN A 617 18.93 28.60 21.01
C ASN A 617 17.83 29.08 21.96
N MET A 618 17.76 28.57 23.20
CA MET A 618 16.81 29.03 24.20
C MET A 618 17.14 30.48 24.67
N ASP A 619 18.41 30.81 24.82
CA ASP A 619 18.83 32.17 25.20
C ASP A 619 18.59 33.21 24.09
N LYS A 620 18.70 32.79 22.81
CA LYS A 620 18.32 33.64 21.66
C LYS A 620 16.81 33.86 21.55
N TYR A 621 15.98 32.89 21.91
CA TYR A 621 14.52 33.06 21.93
C TYR A 621 14.09 33.96 23.10
N ASN A 622 14.68 33.78 24.28
CA ASN A 622 14.38 34.63 25.45
C ASN A 622 14.87 36.09 25.28
N SER A 623 15.97 36.32 24.55
CA SER A 623 16.45 37.66 24.24
C SER A 623 15.62 38.36 23.15
N ALA A 624 15.04 37.65 22.20
CA ALA A 624 14.16 38.22 21.18
C ALA A 624 12.76 38.62 21.72
N GLU A 625 12.26 37.93 22.76
CA GLU A 625 11.03 38.32 23.45
C GLU A 625 11.24 39.51 24.43
N ALA A 626 12.46 39.69 24.95
CA ALA A 626 12.80 40.82 25.81
C ALA A 626 13.02 42.14 25.03
N GLU A 627 13.32 42.08 23.73
CA GLU A 627 13.39 43.26 22.85
C GLU A 627 12.05 43.66 22.20
N ALA A 628 10.99 42.82 22.37
CA ALA A 628 9.65 43.05 21.80
C ALA A 628 8.62 43.53 22.82
N VAL A 629 9.02 43.85 24.07
CA VAL A 629 8.25 44.51 25.12
C VAL A 629 8.94 45.87 25.43
#